data_f82a6dfc3d24251350655b24ca2227d5
#
_entry.id   f82a6dfc3d24251350655b24ca2227d5
#
_cell.length_a   1.000
_cell.length_b   1.000
_cell.length_c   1.000
_cell.angle_alpha   90.00
_cell.angle_beta   90.00
_cell.angle_gamma   90.00
#
_symmetry.space_group_name_H-M   'P 1'
#
loop_
_entity.id
_entity.type
_entity.pdbx_description
1 polymer ?
#
loop_
_entity_poly.entity_id
_entity_poly.type
_entity_poly.pdbx_seq_one_letter_code
_entity_poly.pdbx_strand_id
1 'polypeptide(L)'
;SGTSTFEKFLSIDDIITESFERLGFFDYSGNDLRSARRSLNIMFQEWDNRGLHFWEVARTAITLASGQNEYTIFRSPSDGNANGITTTLSSGITSSATTIPVSSTKNMNDTGKIRINSEVITYTSISGNNILCSASDRGADGTTAASHASGDGVTNFVDMVSDILEASFRNTSDVDTPLSKINRSQYQAFSNKVAVGQPSQYFVQRFIDKVTITLYLTPGDTQAGNFIYFYYVKRIQDAGKYTN
;
A
#
# COMPACT_ATOMS: atom_id res chain seq x y z
N SER A 1 -27.55 8.20 28.08
CA SER A 1 -27.85 8.44 26.65
C SER A 1 -26.55 8.44 25.88
N GLY A 2 -26.40 7.49 24.97
CA GLY A 2 -25.22 7.41 24.11
C GLY A 2 -25.28 8.45 22.99
N THR A 3 -24.11 8.95 22.58
CA THR A 3 -23.99 9.82 21.39
C THR A 3 -24.14 8.95 20.16
N SER A 4 -25.11 9.25 19.28
CA SER A 4 -25.19 8.57 17.99
C SER A 4 -24.10 9.11 17.06
N THR A 5 -23.24 8.22 16.56
CA THR A 5 -22.24 8.53 15.56
C THR A 5 -22.54 7.78 14.29
N PHE A 6 -22.09 8.28 13.14
CA PHE A 6 -22.17 7.53 11.88
C PHE A 6 -21.09 6.43 11.78
N GLU A 7 -20.16 6.39 12.71
CA GLU A 7 -19.08 5.43 12.79
C GLU A 7 -19.58 4.17 13.50
N LYS A 8 -19.52 3.05 12.80
CA LYS A 8 -19.86 1.72 13.32
C LYS A 8 -18.55 0.96 13.54
N PHE A 9 -18.01 1.04 14.75
CA PHE A 9 -16.87 0.22 15.15
C PHE A 9 -17.39 -1.05 15.83
N LEU A 10 -17.30 -2.16 15.11
CA LEU A 10 -17.39 -3.50 15.69
C LEU A 10 -15.97 -4.01 15.84
N SER A 11 -15.52 -4.24 17.07
CA SER A 11 -14.26 -4.92 17.30
C SER A 11 -14.39 -6.39 16.89
N ILE A 12 -13.27 -7.01 16.54
CA ILE A 12 -13.25 -8.46 16.25
C ILE A 12 -13.67 -9.26 17.47
N ASP A 13 -13.34 -8.79 18.67
CA ASP A 13 -13.74 -9.43 19.91
C ASP A 13 -15.26 -9.35 20.13
N ASP A 14 -15.89 -8.23 19.79
CA ASP A 14 -17.35 -8.11 19.86
C ASP A 14 -18.05 -9.10 18.91
N ILE A 15 -17.51 -9.28 17.70
CA ILE A 15 -18.05 -10.24 16.71
C ILE A 15 -17.93 -11.67 17.24
N ILE A 16 -16.79 -12.02 17.83
CA ILE A 16 -16.55 -13.35 18.39
C ILE A 16 -17.45 -13.60 19.59
N THR A 17 -17.55 -12.62 20.49
CA THR A 17 -18.42 -12.69 21.69
C THR A 17 -19.88 -12.86 21.29
N GLU A 18 -20.38 -12.05 20.39
CA GLU A 18 -21.74 -12.16 19.86
C GLU A 18 -21.99 -13.54 19.21
N SER A 19 -20.99 -14.10 18.52
CA SER A 19 -21.10 -15.42 17.92
C SER A 19 -21.21 -16.53 18.98
N PHE A 20 -20.47 -16.44 20.08
CA PHE A 20 -20.57 -17.37 21.19
C PHE A 20 -21.90 -17.25 21.93
N GLU A 21 -22.38 -16.03 22.17
CA GLU A 21 -23.68 -15.78 22.81
C GLU A 21 -24.84 -16.37 21.99
N ARG A 22 -24.80 -16.21 20.65
CA ARG A 22 -25.81 -16.82 19.76
C ARG A 22 -25.80 -18.36 19.78
N LEU A 23 -24.64 -18.96 20.06
CA LEU A 23 -24.49 -20.41 20.23
C LEU A 23 -24.85 -20.89 21.65
N GLY A 24 -25.15 -19.96 22.57
CA GLY A 24 -25.42 -20.26 23.96
C GLY A 24 -24.17 -20.54 24.81
N PHE A 25 -22.99 -20.19 24.30
CA PHE A 25 -21.72 -20.30 25.00
C PHE A 25 -21.44 -19.00 25.76
N PHE A 26 -21.76 -18.96 27.05
CA PHE A 26 -21.54 -17.76 27.88
C PHE A 26 -20.25 -17.83 28.71
N ASP A 27 -19.65 -19.01 28.84
CA ASP A 27 -18.42 -19.23 29.58
C ASP A 27 -17.36 -19.86 28.64
N TYR A 28 -16.55 -19.01 28.03
CA TYR A 28 -15.53 -19.39 27.05
C TYR A 28 -14.14 -19.08 27.56
N SER A 29 -13.20 -19.95 27.24
CA SER A 29 -11.79 -19.82 27.62
C SER A 29 -10.96 -19.01 26.62
N GLY A 30 -9.75 -18.59 27.02
CA GLY A 30 -8.81 -17.97 26.08
C GLY A 30 -8.39 -18.87 24.92
N ASN A 31 -8.51 -20.22 25.05
CA ASN A 31 -8.29 -21.14 23.96
C ASN A 31 -9.42 -21.10 22.93
N ASP A 32 -10.66 -20.91 23.38
CA ASP A 32 -11.81 -20.78 22.48
C ASP A 32 -11.73 -19.50 21.68
N LEU A 33 -11.29 -18.39 22.29
CA LEU A 33 -11.02 -17.13 21.59
C LEU A 33 -9.93 -17.28 20.54
N ARG A 34 -8.83 -17.99 20.84
CA ARG A 34 -7.77 -18.28 19.85
C ARG A 34 -8.27 -19.11 18.68
N SER A 35 -9.11 -20.11 18.98
CA SER A 35 -9.71 -20.98 17.96
C SER A 35 -10.65 -20.18 17.06
N ALA A 36 -11.52 -19.34 17.66
CA ALA A 36 -12.44 -18.49 16.93
C ALA A 36 -11.71 -17.49 16.01
N ARG A 37 -10.66 -16.81 16.49
CA ARG A 37 -9.83 -15.92 15.68
C ARG A 37 -9.14 -16.65 14.52
N ARG A 38 -8.66 -17.86 14.75
CA ARG A 38 -8.07 -18.70 13.68
C ARG A 38 -9.11 -19.03 12.61
N SER A 39 -10.31 -19.43 13.01
CA SER A 39 -11.42 -19.74 12.10
C SER A 39 -11.82 -18.49 11.29
N LEU A 40 -11.86 -17.32 11.92
CA LEU A 40 -12.13 -16.04 11.26
C LEU A 40 -11.06 -15.71 10.23
N ASN A 41 -9.79 -15.91 10.55
CA ASN A 41 -8.69 -15.69 9.61
C ASN A 41 -8.73 -16.62 8.40
N ILE A 42 -9.12 -17.89 8.60
CA ILE A 42 -9.33 -18.86 7.50
C ILE A 42 -10.48 -18.39 6.62
N MET A 43 -11.59 -17.92 7.21
CA MET A 43 -12.72 -17.38 6.48
C MET A 43 -12.34 -16.13 5.67
N PHE A 44 -11.55 -15.23 6.21
CA PHE A 44 -11.06 -14.06 5.47
C PHE A 44 -10.19 -14.46 4.27
N GLN A 45 -9.32 -15.46 4.43
CA GLN A 45 -8.54 -15.99 3.32
C GLN A 45 -9.42 -16.63 2.25
N GLU A 46 -10.51 -17.33 2.66
CA GLU A 46 -11.46 -17.89 1.71
C GLU A 46 -12.20 -16.79 0.95
N TRP A 47 -12.61 -15.72 1.62
CA TRP A 47 -13.26 -14.58 0.97
C TRP A 47 -12.32 -13.88 -0.01
N ASP A 48 -11.05 -13.69 0.35
CA ASP A 48 -10.02 -13.14 -0.54
C ASP A 48 -9.88 -14.00 -1.80
N ASN A 49 -9.83 -15.33 -1.66
CA ASN A 49 -9.77 -16.25 -2.79
C ASN A 49 -11.03 -16.26 -3.67
N ARG A 50 -12.21 -15.98 -3.09
CA ARG A 50 -13.48 -15.88 -3.82
C ARG A 50 -13.71 -14.52 -4.48
N GLY A 51 -12.82 -13.56 -4.30
CA GLY A 51 -12.94 -12.22 -4.88
C GLY A 51 -13.99 -11.33 -4.20
N LEU A 52 -14.27 -11.54 -2.92
CA LEU A 52 -15.16 -10.69 -2.13
C LEU A 52 -14.41 -9.50 -1.54
N HIS A 53 -14.11 -8.50 -2.39
CA HIS A 53 -13.23 -7.38 -2.02
C HIS A 53 -13.89 -6.00 -2.16
N PHE A 54 -15.19 -5.89 -2.21
CA PHE A 54 -15.88 -4.66 -2.58
C PHE A 54 -15.56 -3.44 -1.70
N TRP A 55 -15.13 -3.65 -0.46
CA TRP A 55 -14.74 -2.58 0.49
C TRP A 55 -13.22 -2.37 0.60
N GLU A 56 -12.44 -3.23 -0.04
CA GLU A 56 -10.98 -3.22 0.06
C GLU A 56 -10.31 -2.61 -1.19
N VAL A 57 -11.06 -1.84 -1.97
CA VAL A 57 -10.50 -1.13 -3.12
C VAL A 57 -9.86 0.18 -2.67
N ALA A 58 -8.59 0.32 -2.98
CA ALA A 58 -7.84 1.54 -2.74
C ALA A 58 -7.22 2.05 -4.04
N ARG A 59 -6.71 3.26 -4.00
CA ARG A 59 -5.98 3.86 -5.12
C ARG A 59 -4.61 4.32 -4.65
N THR A 60 -3.65 4.27 -5.56
CA THR A 60 -2.29 4.78 -5.31
C THR A 60 -1.60 5.08 -6.63
N ALA A 61 -0.38 5.56 -6.54
CA ALA A 61 0.47 5.81 -7.69
C ALA A 61 1.90 5.32 -7.44
N ILE A 62 2.61 5.09 -8.53
CA ILE A 62 4.04 4.78 -8.54
C ILE A 62 4.72 5.80 -9.46
N THR A 63 5.81 6.40 -9.00
CA THR A 63 6.60 7.31 -9.83
C THR A 63 7.40 6.50 -10.85
N LEU A 64 7.33 6.91 -12.10
CA LEU A 64 8.05 6.27 -13.20
C LEU A 64 9.52 6.72 -13.23
N ALA A 65 10.40 5.74 -13.44
CA ALA A 65 11.82 5.95 -13.70
C ALA A 65 12.15 5.65 -15.17
N SER A 66 13.09 6.40 -15.73
CA SER A 66 13.58 6.15 -17.10
C SER A 66 14.24 4.78 -17.20
N GLY A 67 13.91 4.03 -18.24
CA GLY A 67 14.46 2.70 -18.49
C GLY A 67 13.88 1.58 -17.63
N GLN A 68 12.98 1.89 -16.69
CA GLN A 68 12.36 0.90 -15.81
C GLN A 68 10.95 0.55 -16.31
N ASN A 69 10.73 -0.68 -16.70
CA ASN A 69 9.42 -1.18 -17.12
C ASN A 69 8.75 -2.09 -16.09
N GLU A 70 9.47 -2.53 -15.06
CA GLU A 70 8.96 -3.44 -14.03
C GLU A 70 8.99 -2.79 -12.64
N TYR A 71 7.84 -2.80 -11.98
CA TYR A 71 7.65 -2.24 -10.64
C TYR A 71 7.12 -3.33 -9.72
N THR A 72 7.85 -3.61 -8.66
CA THR A 72 7.50 -4.65 -7.69
C THR A 72 6.91 -4.03 -6.44
N ILE A 73 5.75 -4.52 -6.02
CA ILE A 73 5.08 -4.15 -4.76
C ILE A 73 5.13 -5.38 -3.86
N PHE A 74 5.86 -5.28 -2.75
CA PHE A 74 5.95 -6.36 -1.77
C PHE A 74 4.70 -6.43 -0.90
N ARG A 75 4.34 -7.63 -0.49
CA ARG A 75 3.16 -7.87 0.36
C ARG A 75 3.40 -7.53 1.83
N SER A 76 4.66 -7.48 2.26
CA SER A 76 5.05 -7.05 3.59
C SER A 76 5.97 -5.84 3.52
N PRO A 77 5.77 -4.81 4.35
CA PRO A 77 6.69 -3.67 4.44
C PRO A 77 8.12 -4.06 4.83
N SER A 78 8.31 -5.19 5.52
CA SER A 78 9.61 -5.72 5.91
C SER A 78 10.38 -6.37 4.76
N ASP A 79 9.67 -6.83 3.71
CA ASP A 79 10.26 -7.72 2.69
C ASP A 79 10.94 -6.96 1.54
N GLY A 80 10.86 -5.66 1.50
CA GLY A 80 11.46 -4.95 0.38
C GLY A 80 11.38 -3.44 0.41
N ASN A 81 11.81 -2.85 -0.68
CA ASN A 81 11.76 -1.40 -0.86
C ASN A 81 10.32 -0.94 -1.05
N ALA A 82 10.01 0.22 -0.51
CA ALA A 82 8.80 0.93 -0.85
C ALA A 82 8.80 1.21 -2.37
N ASN A 83 7.70 0.88 -3.04
CA ASN A 83 7.50 1.14 -4.46
C ASN A 83 6.22 1.94 -4.63
N GLY A 84 6.31 3.22 -4.41
CA GLY A 84 5.21 4.14 -4.54
C GLY A 84 5.67 5.45 -5.14
N ILE A 85 5.14 6.54 -4.64
CA ILE A 85 5.58 7.87 -5.04
C ILE A 85 6.93 8.16 -4.42
N THR A 86 7.87 8.61 -5.23
CA THR A 86 9.19 9.04 -4.80
C THR A 86 9.27 10.56 -4.79
N THR A 87 9.87 11.11 -3.75
CA THR A 87 10.18 12.53 -3.56
C THR A 87 11.49 12.65 -2.80
N THR A 88 11.87 13.84 -2.40
CA THR A 88 13.08 14.06 -1.59
C THR A 88 12.76 14.96 -0.40
N LEU A 89 13.56 14.87 0.66
CA LEU A 89 13.50 15.82 1.76
C LEU A 89 13.89 17.22 1.28
N SER A 90 13.04 18.22 1.53
CA SER A 90 13.34 19.60 1.21
C SER A 90 14.25 20.26 2.25
N SER A 91 14.31 19.72 3.47
CA SER A 91 15.26 20.08 4.52
C SER A 91 15.59 18.89 5.41
N GLY A 92 16.75 18.93 6.10
CA GLY A 92 17.13 17.87 7.03
C GLY A 92 16.18 17.79 8.23
N ILE A 93 16.02 16.56 8.75
CA ILE A 93 15.19 16.27 9.92
C ILE A 93 15.99 15.53 10.99
N THR A 94 15.60 15.71 12.26
CA THR A 94 16.15 14.96 13.39
C THR A 94 15.42 13.63 13.57
N SER A 95 15.97 12.72 14.37
CA SER A 95 15.32 11.44 14.71
C SER A 95 13.99 11.58 15.46
N SER A 96 13.70 12.72 16.05
CA SER A 96 12.47 13.01 16.79
C SER A 96 11.52 13.98 16.05
N ALA A 97 11.83 14.36 14.82
CA ALA A 97 11.00 15.29 14.05
C ALA A 97 9.62 14.67 13.77
N THR A 98 8.59 15.47 13.99
CA THR A 98 7.17 15.11 13.75
C THR A 98 6.62 15.71 12.46
N THR A 99 7.38 16.59 11.84
CA THR A 99 7.09 17.18 10.53
C THR A 99 8.22 16.83 9.58
N ILE A 100 7.88 16.23 8.47
CA ILE A 100 8.82 15.76 7.45
C ILE A 100 8.56 16.56 6.17
N PRO A 101 9.34 17.60 5.93
CA PRO A 101 9.19 18.46 4.76
C PRO A 101 9.77 17.77 3.53
N VAL A 102 8.95 17.65 2.48
CA VAL A 102 9.33 17.02 1.22
C VAL A 102 9.15 17.97 0.04
N SER A 103 9.78 17.67 -1.07
CA SER A 103 9.69 18.49 -2.29
C SER A 103 8.29 18.46 -2.92
N SER A 104 7.58 17.36 -2.79
CA SER A 104 6.20 17.19 -3.27
C SER A 104 5.51 16.04 -2.55
N THR A 105 4.25 16.24 -2.22
CA THR A 105 3.32 15.21 -1.70
C THR A 105 2.29 14.78 -2.73
N LYS A 106 2.47 15.20 -3.98
CA LYS A 106 1.51 14.97 -5.06
C LYS A 106 1.19 13.49 -5.25
N ASN A 107 -0.10 13.18 -5.34
CA ASN A 107 -0.65 11.83 -5.46
C ASN A 107 -0.40 10.89 -4.26
N MET A 108 0.21 11.35 -3.17
CA MET A 108 0.27 10.58 -1.92
C MET A 108 -1.12 10.52 -1.26
N ASN A 109 -1.39 9.43 -0.57
CA ASN A 109 -2.57 9.33 0.29
C ASN A 109 -2.36 10.17 1.55
N ASP A 110 -3.45 10.62 2.19
CA ASP A 110 -3.39 11.45 3.40
C ASP A 110 -2.75 10.74 4.60
N THR A 111 -2.78 9.43 4.62
CA THR A 111 -2.19 8.58 5.66
C THR A 111 -1.42 7.43 5.03
N GLY A 112 -0.43 6.90 5.73
CA GLY A 112 0.32 5.74 5.24
C GLY A 112 1.69 5.61 5.88
N LYS A 113 2.62 5.05 5.13
CA LYS A 113 4.02 4.89 5.52
C LYS A 113 4.95 5.42 4.45
N ILE A 114 6.07 5.94 4.88
CA ILE A 114 7.17 6.34 4.02
C ILE A 114 8.46 5.65 4.48
N ARG A 115 9.38 5.50 3.55
CA ARG A 115 10.76 5.08 3.84
C ARG A 115 11.72 6.19 3.47
N ILE A 116 12.66 6.47 4.37
CA ILE A 116 13.80 7.36 4.15
C ILE A 116 15.05 6.54 4.53
N ASN A 117 15.90 6.24 3.57
CA ASN A 117 17.02 5.33 3.74
C ASN A 117 16.58 3.96 4.35
N SER A 118 16.99 3.64 5.56
CA SER A 118 16.61 2.43 6.30
C SER A 118 15.45 2.61 7.26
N GLU A 119 15.00 3.86 7.52
CA GLU A 119 13.90 4.12 8.44
C GLU A 119 12.55 4.06 7.75
N VAL A 120 11.58 3.42 8.40
CA VAL A 120 10.16 3.46 8.08
C VAL A 120 9.45 4.40 9.04
N ILE A 121 8.62 5.28 8.52
CA ILE A 121 7.85 6.25 9.31
C ILE A 121 6.38 6.11 8.94
N THR A 122 5.52 5.91 9.93
CA THR A 122 4.07 5.99 9.75
C THR A 122 3.65 7.45 9.81
N TYR A 123 2.76 7.89 8.93
CA TYR A 123 2.25 9.25 8.97
C TYR A 123 0.71 9.27 8.99
N THR A 124 0.17 10.28 9.63
CA THR A 124 -1.27 10.38 9.93
C THR A 124 -1.97 11.47 9.15
N SER A 125 -1.23 12.39 8.55
CA SER A 125 -1.80 13.44 7.71
C SER A 125 -0.73 14.12 6.84
N ILE A 126 -1.21 14.85 5.84
CA ILE A 126 -0.39 15.70 4.95
C ILE A 126 -0.91 17.12 5.02
N SER A 127 -0.01 18.09 5.14
CA SER A 127 -0.32 19.52 5.10
C SER A 127 0.63 20.24 4.14
N GLY A 128 0.13 20.57 2.95
CA GLY A 128 0.96 21.07 1.86
C GLY A 128 2.05 20.05 1.50
N ASN A 129 3.30 20.46 1.49
CA ASN A 129 4.44 19.57 1.27
C ASN A 129 5.06 19.01 2.56
N ASN A 130 4.32 19.01 3.66
CA ASN A 130 4.74 18.44 4.92
C ASN A 130 3.97 17.16 5.21
N ILE A 131 4.69 16.07 5.47
CA ILE A 131 4.15 14.81 5.98
C ILE A 131 4.21 14.87 7.50
N LEU A 132 3.09 14.61 8.18
CA LEU A 132 2.96 14.75 9.63
C LEU A 132 2.86 13.39 10.30
N CYS A 133 3.63 13.21 11.37
CA CYS A 133 3.65 12.00 12.19
C CYS A 133 3.78 12.35 13.67
N SER A 134 3.63 11.40 14.55
CA SER A 134 4.01 11.54 15.96
C SER A 134 5.44 11.02 16.18
N ALA A 135 6.03 11.32 17.33
CA ALA A 135 7.36 10.78 17.66
C ALA A 135 7.38 9.25 17.78
N SER A 136 6.26 8.64 18.18
CA SER A 136 6.09 7.17 18.26
C SER A 136 5.93 6.50 16.90
N ASP A 137 5.66 7.27 15.84
CA ASP A 137 5.51 6.76 14.48
C ASP A 137 6.85 6.64 13.73
N ARG A 138 7.92 7.20 14.33
CA ARG A 138 9.29 7.10 13.83
C ARG A 138 9.85 5.70 14.12
N GLY A 139 10.66 5.17 13.20
CA GLY A 139 11.24 3.83 13.36
C GLY A 139 10.19 2.70 13.32
N ALA A 140 9.12 2.87 12.56
CA ALA A 140 8.06 1.87 12.42
C ALA A 140 8.59 0.54 11.82
N ASP A 141 7.79 -0.53 11.95
CA ASP A 141 8.07 -1.86 11.40
C ASP A 141 9.44 -2.43 11.83
N GLY A 142 9.86 -2.13 13.06
CA GLY A 142 11.13 -2.63 13.61
C GLY A 142 12.38 -1.92 13.11
N THR A 143 12.23 -0.81 12.40
CA THR A 143 13.36 0.06 12.03
C THR A 143 13.73 1.01 13.18
N THR A 144 14.82 1.73 13.03
CA THR A 144 15.29 2.68 14.06
C THR A 144 15.12 4.11 13.55
N ALA A 145 14.54 4.98 14.40
CA ALA A 145 14.44 6.40 14.12
C ALA A 145 15.83 7.05 13.96
N ALA A 146 16.04 7.76 12.87
CA ALA A 146 17.31 8.37 12.52
C ALA A 146 17.15 9.81 12.06
N SER A 147 18.25 10.55 12.03
CA SER A 147 18.32 11.85 11.36
C SER A 147 18.58 11.66 9.87
N HIS A 148 17.97 12.51 9.06
CA HIS A 148 18.10 12.46 7.61
C HIS A 148 18.50 13.82 7.06
N ALA A 149 19.29 13.82 5.99
CA ALA A 149 19.76 15.03 5.36
C ALA A 149 18.76 15.58 4.33
N SER A 150 18.85 16.88 4.05
CA SER A 150 18.15 17.46 2.90
C SER A 150 18.59 16.77 1.61
N GLY A 151 17.63 16.45 0.74
CA GLY A 151 17.88 15.72 -0.51
C GLY A 151 17.77 14.19 -0.39
N ASP A 152 17.70 13.63 0.83
CA ASP A 152 17.48 12.18 0.99
C ASP A 152 16.18 11.77 0.32
N GLY A 153 16.21 10.62 -0.35
CA GLY A 153 15.05 10.04 -1.04
C GLY A 153 13.97 9.59 -0.07
N VAL A 154 12.74 10.00 -0.35
CA VAL A 154 11.54 9.60 0.39
C VAL A 154 10.65 8.81 -0.54
N THR A 155 10.27 7.60 -0.17
CA THR A 155 9.36 6.75 -0.96
C THR A 155 8.19 6.33 -0.09
N ASN A 156 6.96 6.54 -0.56
CA ASN A 156 5.82 6.01 0.17
C ASN A 156 5.60 4.53 -0.14
N PHE A 157 5.01 3.82 0.83
CA PHE A 157 4.60 2.44 0.65
C PHE A 157 3.26 2.36 -0.08
N VAL A 158 3.18 1.38 -0.96
CA VAL A 158 1.90 0.89 -1.45
C VAL A 158 1.52 -0.30 -0.58
N ASP A 159 0.38 -0.20 0.09
CA ASP A 159 -0.11 -1.29 0.96
C ASP A 159 -0.42 -2.54 0.14
N MET A 160 -0.16 -3.69 0.73
CA MET A 160 -0.53 -5.06 0.38
C MET A 160 -1.51 -5.22 -0.80
N VAL A 161 -0.99 -5.08 -2.02
CA VAL A 161 -1.78 -5.25 -3.25
C VAL A 161 -2.08 -6.73 -3.46
N SER A 162 -3.37 -7.07 -3.56
CA SER A 162 -3.81 -8.40 -3.99
C SER A 162 -3.93 -8.48 -5.51
N ASP A 163 -4.60 -7.51 -6.12
CA ASP A 163 -4.71 -7.36 -7.58
C ASP A 163 -4.86 -5.89 -7.98
N ILE A 164 -4.51 -5.59 -9.23
CA ILE A 164 -4.71 -4.28 -9.84
C ILE A 164 -5.91 -4.37 -10.77
N LEU A 165 -6.91 -3.55 -10.51
CA LEU A 165 -8.15 -3.50 -11.25
C LEU A 165 -7.97 -2.70 -12.54
N GLU A 166 -7.58 -1.44 -12.39
CA GLU A 166 -7.43 -0.48 -13.45
C GLU A 166 -6.18 0.36 -13.25
N ALA A 167 -5.55 0.79 -14.32
CA ALA A 167 -4.39 1.66 -14.27
C ALA A 167 -4.43 2.70 -15.38
N SER A 168 -3.84 3.87 -15.09
CA SER A 168 -3.63 4.95 -16.04
C SER A 168 -2.21 5.50 -15.94
N PHE A 169 -1.69 5.98 -17.04
CA PHE A 169 -0.53 6.85 -17.05
C PHE A 169 -1.00 8.27 -16.68
N ARG A 170 -0.47 8.85 -15.62
CA ARG A 170 -0.76 10.22 -15.18
C ARG A 170 0.47 11.09 -15.36
N ASN A 171 0.34 12.15 -16.12
CA ASN A 171 1.43 13.10 -16.26
C ASN A 171 1.50 14.08 -15.06
N THR A 172 2.53 14.89 -15.03
CA THR A 172 2.74 15.90 -13.95
C THR A 172 1.68 16.99 -13.92
N SER A 173 0.85 17.13 -14.98
CA SER A 173 -0.28 18.07 -15.07
C SER A 173 -1.62 17.40 -14.73
N ASP A 174 -1.61 16.19 -14.13
CA ASP A 174 -2.80 15.41 -13.74
C ASP A 174 -3.69 14.94 -14.89
N VAL A 175 -3.14 14.86 -16.10
CA VAL A 175 -3.85 14.28 -17.23
C VAL A 175 -3.65 12.77 -17.25
N ASP A 176 -4.76 12.03 -17.24
CA ASP A 176 -4.78 10.57 -17.24
C ASP A 176 -4.95 10.00 -18.65
N THR A 177 -4.10 9.04 -18.99
CA THR A 177 -4.25 8.20 -20.17
C THR A 177 -4.47 6.76 -19.74
N PRO A 178 -5.64 6.15 -19.98
CA PRO A 178 -5.91 4.78 -19.58
C PRO A 178 -4.90 3.79 -20.15
N LEU A 179 -4.52 2.79 -19.37
CA LEU A 179 -3.67 1.68 -19.79
C LEU A 179 -4.52 0.42 -19.96
N SER A 180 -4.25 -0.33 -21.03
CA SER A 180 -4.91 -1.61 -21.26
C SER A 180 -4.23 -2.72 -20.47
N LYS A 181 -5.01 -3.44 -19.63
CA LYS A 181 -4.52 -4.64 -18.94
C LYS A 181 -4.38 -5.79 -19.94
N ILE A 182 -3.20 -6.39 -20.04
CA ILE A 182 -2.90 -7.52 -20.91
C ILE A 182 -2.54 -8.75 -20.10
N ASN A 183 -2.68 -9.92 -20.69
CA ASN A 183 -2.28 -11.17 -20.07
C ASN A 183 -0.83 -11.54 -20.44
N ARG A 184 -0.30 -12.58 -19.77
CA ARG A 184 1.07 -13.05 -19.95
C ARG A 184 1.37 -13.43 -21.40
N SER A 185 0.45 -14.11 -22.09
CA SER A 185 0.65 -14.56 -23.47
C SER A 185 0.72 -13.38 -24.44
N GLN A 186 -0.12 -12.38 -24.25
CA GLN A 186 -0.09 -11.14 -25.02
C GLN A 186 1.23 -10.39 -24.82
N TYR A 187 1.69 -10.27 -23.56
CA TYR A 187 2.99 -9.64 -23.29
C TYR A 187 4.15 -10.41 -23.93
N GLN A 188 4.11 -11.74 -23.90
CA GLN A 188 5.14 -12.58 -24.53
C GLN A 188 5.17 -12.45 -26.05
N ALA A 189 4.05 -12.12 -26.67
CA ALA A 189 3.96 -11.95 -28.14
C ALA A 189 4.64 -10.66 -28.65
N PHE A 190 4.97 -9.70 -27.78
CA PHE A 190 5.72 -8.52 -28.21
C PHE A 190 7.14 -8.88 -28.61
N SER A 191 7.52 -8.53 -29.81
CA SER A 191 8.87 -8.79 -30.37
C SER A 191 9.94 -7.91 -29.69
N ASN A 192 9.60 -6.65 -29.33
CA ASN A 192 10.51 -5.73 -28.65
C ASN A 192 9.92 -5.31 -27.31
N LYS A 193 10.36 -5.93 -26.22
CA LYS A 193 9.90 -5.65 -24.85
C LYS A 193 10.59 -4.44 -24.19
N VAL A 194 11.66 -3.95 -24.82
CA VAL A 194 12.43 -2.79 -24.34
C VAL A 194 12.17 -1.52 -25.16
N ALA A 195 11.17 -1.54 -26.03
CA ALA A 195 10.78 -0.35 -26.78
C ALA A 195 10.42 0.79 -25.83
N VAL A 196 11.05 1.94 -26.02
CA VAL A 196 10.91 3.12 -25.14
C VAL A 196 9.76 4.00 -25.63
N GLY A 197 8.96 4.48 -24.69
CA GLY A 197 7.87 5.42 -24.97
C GLY A 197 6.91 5.59 -23.82
N GLN A 198 5.80 6.28 -24.07
CA GLN A 198 4.73 6.38 -23.07
C GLN A 198 4.06 5.02 -22.92
N PRO A 199 3.97 4.49 -21.70
CA PRO A 199 3.25 3.25 -21.45
C PRO A 199 1.82 3.30 -21.97
N SER A 200 1.39 2.24 -22.63
CA SER A 200 0.03 2.09 -23.17
C SER A 200 -0.68 0.83 -22.64
N GLN A 201 0.11 -0.12 -22.17
CA GLN A 201 -0.40 -1.40 -21.67
C GLN A 201 0.37 -1.81 -20.41
N TYR A 202 -0.26 -2.64 -19.59
CA TYR A 202 0.39 -3.21 -18.42
C TYR A 202 -0.01 -4.66 -18.20
N PHE A 203 0.90 -5.39 -17.61
CA PHE A 203 0.75 -6.79 -17.25
C PHE A 203 1.04 -6.97 -15.76
N VAL A 204 0.18 -7.71 -15.06
CA VAL A 204 0.31 -7.96 -13.62
C VAL A 204 0.68 -9.41 -13.36
N GLN A 205 1.77 -9.61 -12.63
CA GLN A 205 2.18 -10.93 -12.13
C GLN A 205 2.00 -10.97 -10.60
N ARG A 206 1.33 -12.01 -10.13
CA ARG A 206 1.10 -12.23 -8.71
C ARG A 206 2.01 -13.37 -8.23
N PHE A 207 2.85 -13.06 -7.27
CA PHE A 207 3.70 -14.01 -6.57
C PHE A 207 3.21 -14.15 -5.12
N ILE A 208 3.75 -15.10 -4.38
CA ILE A 208 3.36 -15.36 -3.01
C ILE A 208 3.72 -14.18 -2.07
N ASP A 209 4.82 -13.49 -2.36
CA ASP A 209 5.44 -12.42 -1.57
C ASP A 209 5.27 -11.02 -2.17
N LYS A 210 4.93 -10.93 -3.45
CA LYS A 210 4.91 -9.67 -4.19
C LYS A 210 3.93 -9.67 -5.35
N VAL A 211 3.63 -8.48 -5.83
CA VAL A 211 2.94 -8.25 -7.12
C VAL A 211 3.85 -7.41 -7.99
N THR A 212 4.03 -7.81 -9.24
CA THR A 212 4.84 -7.07 -10.20
C THR A 212 3.97 -6.51 -11.31
N ILE A 213 4.13 -5.22 -11.58
CA ILE A 213 3.50 -4.51 -12.70
C ILE A 213 4.57 -4.34 -13.77
N THR A 214 4.36 -4.90 -14.94
CA THR A 214 5.24 -4.71 -16.08
C THR A 214 4.54 -3.84 -17.12
N LEU A 215 5.17 -2.76 -17.50
CA LEU A 215 4.65 -1.79 -18.47
C LEU A 215 5.12 -2.12 -19.88
N TYR A 216 4.32 -1.76 -20.83
CA TYR A 216 4.64 -1.70 -22.26
C TYR A 216 4.03 -0.42 -22.85
N LEU A 217 4.80 0.49 -23.38
CA LEU A 217 6.24 0.63 -23.58
C LEU A 217 7.00 0.92 -22.27
N THR A 218 8.33 0.76 -22.32
CA THR A 218 9.23 1.16 -21.24
C THR A 218 9.29 2.69 -21.14
N PRO A 219 9.08 3.29 -19.95
CA PRO A 219 9.21 4.73 -19.78
C PRO A 219 10.60 5.23 -20.19
N GLY A 220 10.65 6.28 -20.98
CA GLY A 220 11.88 6.99 -21.29
C GLY A 220 12.09 8.22 -20.41
N ASP A 221 13.09 9.04 -20.74
CA ASP A 221 13.43 10.24 -19.97
C ASP A 221 12.26 11.25 -19.88
N THR A 222 11.46 11.36 -20.96
CA THR A 222 10.30 12.23 -21.01
C THR A 222 9.13 11.73 -20.15
N GLN A 223 9.11 10.46 -19.81
CA GLN A 223 8.11 9.85 -18.94
C GLN A 223 8.58 9.75 -17.48
N ALA A 224 9.87 9.89 -17.22
CA ALA A 224 10.41 9.89 -15.85
C ALA A 224 9.79 11.01 -15.01
N GLY A 225 9.45 10.71 -13.75
CA GLY A 225 8.77 11.64 -12.86
C GLY A 225 7.25 11.75 -13.06
N ASN A 226 6.68 11.17 -14.14
CA ASN A 226 5.25 10.92 -14.24
C ASN A 226 4.85 9.70 -13.42
N PHE A 227 3.59 9.32 -13.43
CA PHE A 227 3.04 8.31 -12.53
C PHE A 227 2.28 7.23 -13.29
N ILE A 228 2.32 6.00 -12.77
CA ILE A 228 1.27 5.01 -12.96
C ILE A 228 0.30 5.14 -11.79
N TYR A 229 -0.92 5.53 -12.08
CA TYR A 229 -2.00 5.69 -11.12
C TYR A 229 -2.96 4.52 -11.27
N PHE A 230 -3.27 3.83 -10.19
CA PHE A 230 -4.07 2.60 -10.27
C PHE A 230 -4.98 2.38 -9.08
N TYR A 231 -6.09 1.70 -9.37
CA TYR A 231 -6.98 1.14 -8.37
C TYR A 231 -6.58 -0.32 -8.12
N TYR A 232 -6.51 -0.69 -6.87
CA TYR A 232 -6.10 -2.02 -6.48
C TYR A 232 -6.95 -2.57 -5.35
N VAL A 233 -7.01 -3.89 -5.28
CA VAL A 233 -7.63 -4.62 -4.18
C VAL A 233 -6.58 -4.77 -3.08
N LYS A 234 -6.90 -4.28 -1.88
CA LYS A 234 -6.10 -4.57 -0.69
C LYS A 234 -6.34 -6.01 -0.24
N ARG A 235 -5.32 -6.62 0.34
CA ARG A 235 -5.50 -7.87 1.06
C ARG A 235 -6.28 -7.57 2.34
N ILE A 236 -7.29 -8.41 2.63
CA ILE A 236 -8.05 -8.33 3.88
C ILE A 236 -7.06 -8.53 5.05
N GLN A 237 -7.10 -7.62 6.02
CA GLN A 237 -6.28 -7.73 7.22
C GLN A 237 -6.73 -8.94 8.04
N ASP A 238 -5.78 -9.59 8.71
CA ASP A 238 -6.11 -10.68 9.61
C ASP A 238 -6.79 -10.17 10.91
N ALA A 239 -7.49 -11.06 11.59
CA ALA A 239 -8.17 -10.76 12.86
C ALA A 239 -7.18 -10.58 14.05
N GLY A 240 -5.89 -10.54 13.76
CA GLY A 240 -4.85 -10.48 14.77
C GLY A 240 -4.66 -11.79 15.55
N LYS A 241 -3.68 -11.80 16.42
CA LYS A 241 -3.44 -12.90 17.37
C LYS A 241 -3.96 -12.49 18.74
N TYR A 242 -4.68 -13.38 19.40
CA TYR A 242 -5.00 -13.20 20.81
C TYR A 242 -3.70 -13.38 21.61
N THR A 243 -3.25 -12.32 22.27
CA THR A 243 -2.15 -12.33 23.23
C THR A 243 -2.73 -12.14 24.63
N ASN A 244 -2.48 -13.09 25.54
CA ASN A 244 -2.84 -12.94 26.95
C ASN A 244 -2.06 -11.80 27.57
#